data_7fea3e1e482d210ea88a599a1e8ee17c
#
_entry.id   7fea3e1e482d210ea88a599a1e8ee17c
#
_cell.length_a   1.000
_cell.length_b   1.000
_cell.length_c   1.000
_cell.angle_alpha   90.00
_cell.angle_beta   90.00
_cell.angle_gamma   90.00
#
_symmetry.space_group_name_H-M   'P 1'
#
loop_
_entity.id
_entity.type
_entity.pdbx_description
1 polymer ?
#
loop_
_entity_poly.entity_id
_entity_poly.type
_entity_poly.pdbx_seq_one_letter_code
_entity_poly.pdbx_strand_id
1 'polypeptide(L)'
;ARMNDATNVMMDAMATALYNNTTNTQQFIGLPGAVDDGTTLGTYGNIARSTTTNTWWRSKVYAAGSVNPTRQNVLQYISGTVKNGAEVPTFGVCGFGTWTLLAQDYVGQEQYVITPGSGFDGDANGPQAAFRALMVAGVPIYPDPYCPEGTMYFLNTNYLSLYIHDQGSFVFTGFESTLPNWQIGYVGAVLMIAELVNTKPRAMTKVTGYNNLTI
;
A
#
# COMPACT_ATOMS: atom_id res chain seq x y z
N ALA A 1 -17.73 -0.53 24.02
CA ALA A 1 -16.83 0.60 23.67
C ALA A 1 -15.38 0.13 23.63
N ARG A 2 -14.76 -0.29 24.73
CA ARG A 2 -13.31 -0.61 24.79
C ARG A 2 -12.84 -1.73 23.84
N MET A 3 -13.65 -2.75 23.57
CA MET A 3 -13.30 -3.81 22.62
C MET A 3 -13.26 -3.29 21.17
N ASN A 4 -14.23 -2.45 20.80
CA ASN A 4 -14.25 -1.85 19.48
C ASN A 4 -13.05 -0.90 19.29
N ASP A 5 -12.66 -0.16 20.33
CA ASP A 5 -11.49 0.69 20.31
C ASP A 5 -10.20 -0.12 20.11
N ALA A 6 -10.08 -1.27 20.81
CA ALA A 6 -8.94 -2.17 20.64
C ALA A 6 -8.85 -2.74 19.22
N THR A 7 -9.98 -3.10 18.62
CA THR A 7 -10.04 -3.59 17.24
C THR A 7 -9.65 -2.50 16.24
N ASN A 8 -10.13 -1.27 16.44
CA ASN A 8 -9.77 -0.13 15.59
C ASN A 8 -8.27 0.17 15.66
N VAL A 9 -7.71 0.21 16.88
CA VAL A 9 -6.25 0.40 17.07
C VAL A 9 -5.44 -0.70 16.39
N MET A 10 -5.92 -1.94 16.40
CA MET A 10 -5.26 -3.04 15.72
C MET A 10 -5.34 -2.92 14.20
N MET A 11 -6.47 -2.45 13.65
CA MET A 11 -6.61 -2.15 12.22
C MET A 11 -5.64 -1.06 11.78
N ASP A 12 -5.50 0.02 12.56
CA ASP A 12 -4.55 1.10 12.30
C ASP A 12 -3.09 0.61 12.37
N ALA A 13 -2.80 -0.23 13.36
CA ALA A 13 -1.48 -0.85 13.49
C ALA A 13 -1.14 -1.75 12.29
N MET A 14 -2.12 -2.51 11.80
CA MET A 14 -1.97 -3.35 10.61
C MET A 14 -1.78 -2.52 9.34
N ALA A 15 -2.54 -1.44 9.16
CA ALA A 15 -2.39 -0.52 8.04
C ALA A 15 -1.01 0.15 8.05
N THR A 16 -0.52 0.55 9.23
CA THR A 16 0.83 1.08 9.40
C THR A 16 1.89 0.03 9.10
N ALA A 17 1.71 -1.21 9.57
CA ALA A 17 2.65 -2.31 9.32
C ALA A 17 2.76 -2.66 7.83
N LEU A 18 1.68 -2.48 7.05
CA LEU A 18 1.68 -2.70 5.61
C LEU A 18 2.72 -1.82 4.87
N TYR A 19 2.97 -0.61 5.37
CA TYR A 19 3.95 0.32 4.80
C TYR A 19 5.27 0.37 5.59
N ASN A 20 5.41 -0.45 6.59
CA ASN A 20 6.63 -0.51 7.38
C ASN A 20 7.55 -1.65 6.88
N ASN A 21 8.85 -1.38 6.90
CA ASN A 21 9.87 -2.39 6.60
C ASN A 21 10.62 -2.74 7.89
N THR A 22 9.92 -3.27 8.86
CA THR A 22 10.56 -3.70 10.09
C THR A 22 11.04 -5.14 9.95
N THR A 23 12.26 -5.40 10.43
CA THR A 23 12.77 -6.75 10.69
C THR A 23 12.23 -7.30 12.02
N ASN A 24 11.22 -6.65 12.59
CA ASN A 24 10.61 -7.07 13.84
C ASN A 24 9.81 -8.36 13.60
N THR A 25 10.13 -9.39 14.35
CA THR A 25 9.48 -10.72 14.28
C THR A 25 7.99 -10.70 14.69
N GLN A 26 7.51 -9.59 15.24
CA GLN A 26 6.11 -9.41 15.65
C GLN A 26 5.25 -8.70 14.60
N GLN A 27 5.83 -8.37 13.45
CA GLN A 27 5.11 -7.74 12.34
C GLN A 27 5.43 -8.48 11.04
N PHE A 28 4.46 -8.55 10.15
CA PHE A 28 4.69 -9.11 8.82
C PHE A 28 5.54 -8.16 7.96
N ILE A 29 6.17 -8.70 6.94
CA ILE A 29 6.94 -7.93 5.97
C ILE A 29 5.98 -7.10 5.12
N GLY A 30 6.03 -5.77 5.25
CA GLY A 30 5.18 -4.85 4.51
C GLY A 30 5.60 -4.66 3.04
N LEU A 31 4.87 -3.81 2.34
CA LEU A 31 5.11 -3.47 0.93
C LEU A 31 6.55 -3.03 0.64
N PRO A 32 7.22 -2.21 1.48
CA PRO A 32 8.62 -1.83 1.24
C PRO A 32 9.58 -3.00 1.13
N GLY A 33 9.31 -4.10 1.85
CA GLY A 33 10.09 -5.32 1.76
C GLY A 33 9.60 -6.30 0.69
N ALA A 34 8.28 -6.41 0.51
CA ALA A 34 7.69 -7.29 -0.50
C ALA A 34 7.96 -6.80 -1.94
N VAL A 35 7.96 -5.47 -2.16
CA VAL A 35 8.21 -4.82 -3.45
C VAL A 35 9.57 -4.13 -3.42
N ASP A 36 10.63 -4.92 -3.53
CA ASP A 36 12.00 -4.42 -3.45
C ASP A 36 12.92 -5.14 -4.44
N ASP A 37 14.05 -4.53 -4.74
CA ASP A 37 15.07 -5.07 -5.65
C ASP A 37 16.24 -5.76 -4.92
N GLY A 38 16.17 -5.85 -3.60
CA GLY A 38 17.21 -6.40 -2.74
C GLY A 38 18.03 -5.35 -2.02
N THR A 39 17.74 -4.05 -2.22
CA THR A 39 18.42 -2.96 -1.51
C THR A 39 17.88 -2.77 -0.09
N THR A 40 16.59 -2.91 0.09
CA THR A 40 15.95 -2.78 1.42
C THR A 40 15.92 -4.13 2.13
N LEU A 41 15.56 -5.20 1.42
CA LEU A 41 15.48 -6.55 1.96
C LEU A 41 16.16 -7.54 0.99
N GLY A 42 17.34 -8.02 1.36
CA GLY A 42 18.16 -8.89 0.51
C GLY A 42 17.58 -10.28 0.30
N THR A 43 16.73 -10.77 1.20
CA THR A 43 16.08 -12.09 1.13
C THR A 43 14.59 -11.95 1.41
N TYR A 44 13.75 -12.52 0.55
CA TYR A 44 12.31 -12.53 0.73
C TYR A 44 11.76 -13.93 0.39
N GLY A 45 10.92 -14.49 1.27
CA GLY A 45 10.43 -15.86 1.11
C GLY A 45 11.56 -16.92 1.02
N ASN A 46 12.62 -16.74 1.80
CA ASN A 46 13.85 -17.56 1.79
C ASN A 46 14.61 -17.57 0.45
N ILE A 47 14.26 -16.70 -0.50
CA ILE A 47 14.96 -16.57 -1.77
C ILE A 47 15.77 -15.27 -1.73
N ALA A 48 17.10 -15.38 -1.90
CA ALA A 48 17.96 -14.22 -1.99
C ALA A 48 17.70 -13.44 -3.29
N ARG A 49 17.52 -12.13 -3.17
CA ARG A 49 17.38 -11.21 -4.30
C ARG A 49 18.75 -10.88 -4.87
N SER A 50 19.26 -11.75 -5.71
CA SER A 50 20.57 -11.59 -6.34
C SER A 50 20.48 -10.81 -7.66
N THR A 51 21.50 -10.02 -7.96
CA THR A 51 21.61 -9.32 -9.25
C THR A 51 21.99 -10.25 -10.41
N THR A 52 22.50 -11.43 -10.09
CA THR A 52 23.04 -12.37 -11.08
C THR A 52 22.22 -13.65 -11.22
N THR A 53 21.77 -14.22 -10.09
CA THR A 53 21.15 -15.56 -10.10
C THR A 53 19.62 -15.50 -10.07
N ASN A 54 19.03 -14.70 -9.15
CA ASN A 54 17.58 -14.64 -8.93
C ASN A 54 16.99 -13.29 -9.37
N THR A 55 17.36 -12.84 -10.55
CA THR A 55 16.88 -11.55 -11.12
C THR A 55 15.36 -11.51 -11.29
N TRP A 56 14.75 -12.69 -11.46
CA TRP A 56 13.30 -12.86 -11.58
C TRP A 56 12.54 -12.62 -10.25
N TRP A 57 13.26 -12.68 -9.10
CA TRP A 57 12.68 -12.48 -7.77
C TRP A 57 12.85 -11.04 -7.27
N ARG A 58 13.07 -10.09 -8.18
CA ARG A 58 13.29 -8.68 -7.87
C ARG A 58 12.18 -7.82 -8.48
N SER A 59 11.64 -6.90 -7.66
CA SER A 59 10.80 -5.82 -8.16
C SER A 59 11.65 -4.73 -8.80
N LYS A 60 11.03 -3.83 -9.52
CA LYS A 60 11.71 -2.63 -10.00
C LYS A 60 11.60 -1.53 -8.96
N VAL A 61 12.72 -0.93 -8.62
CA VAL A 61 12.78 0.23 -7.72
C VAL A 61 13.32 1.41 -8.49
N TYR A 62 12.64 2.53 -8.42
CA TYR A 62 13.06 3.79 -9.03
C TYR A 62 13.24 4.85 -7.95
N ALA A 63 14.28 5.67 -8.09
CA ALA A 63 14.46 6.90 -7.34
C ALA A 63 13.99 8.07 -8.21
N ALA A 64 12.99 8.81 -7.77
CA ALA A 64 12.45 9.94 -8.51
C ALA A 64 13.38 11.17 -8.49
N GLY A 65 14.30 11.25 -7.51
CA GLY A 65 15.29 12.32 -7.45
C GLY A 65 14.73 13.68 -7.02
N SER A 66 13.79 13.70 -6.10
CA SER A 66 13.15 14.92 -5.58
C SER A 66 12.50 15.78 -6.66
N VAL A 67 11.81 15.13 -7.58
CA VAL A 67 10.98 15.80 -8.59
C VAL A 67 9.49 15.63 -8.27
N ASN A 68 8.66 16.52 -8.83
CA ASN A 68 7.22 16.36 -8.70
C ASN A 68 6.74 15.16 -9.53
N PRO A 69 5.79 14.38 -9.04
CA PRO A 69 5.15 13.35 -9.84
C PRO A 69 4.40 14.00 -11.00
N THR A 70 4.75 13.60 -12.22
CA THR A 70 4.07 14.01 -13.44
C THR A 70 3.50 12.80 -14.15
N ARG A 71 2.45 12.99 -14.94
CA ARG A 71 1.88 11.94 -15.77
C ARG A 71 2.94 11.22 -16.62
N GLN A 72 3.88 11.98 -17.18
CA GLN A 72 4.94 11.44 -18.01
C GLN A 72 5.86 10.50 -17.24
N ASN A 73 6.31 10.91 -16.04
CA ASN A 73 7.17 10.09 -15.19
C ASN A 73 6.45 8.82 -14.73
N VAL A 74 5.20 8.95 -14.31
CA VAL A 74 4.36 7.82 -13.90
C VAL A 74 4.16 6.82 -15.05
N LEU A 75 3.87 7.31 -16.26
CA LEU A 75 3.77 6.47 -17.44
C LEU A 75 5.07 5.71 -17.74
N GLN A 76 6.22 6.37 -17.59
CA GLN A 76 7.54 5.76 -17.76
C GLN A 76 7.76 4.61 -16.75
N TYR A 77 7.38 4.80 -15.50
CA TYR A 77 7.52 3.78 -14.46
C TYR A 77 6.57 2.60 -14.66
N ILE A 78 5.32 2.85 -15.06
CA ILE A 78 4.37 1.79 -15.45
C ILE A 78 4.94 0.99 -16.64
N SER A 79 5.42 1.66 -17.67
CA SER A 79 6.03 1.01 -18.83
C SER A 79 7.27 0.18 -18.45
N GLY A 80 8.07 0.69 -17.52
CA GLY A 80 9.21 -0.02 -16.96
C GLY A 80 8.80 -1.27 -16.16
N THR A 81 7.67 -1.21 -15.46
CA THR A 81 7.08 -2.38 -14.76
C THR A 81 6.67 -3.44 -15.75
N VAL A 82 5.94 -3.06 -16.80
CA VAL A 82 5.50 -3.98 -17.87
C VAL A 82 6.71 -4.62 -18.55
N LYS A 83 7.74 -3.83 -18.87
CA LYS A 83 8.98 -4.36 -19.46
C LYS A 83 9.68 -5.38 -18.57
N ASN A 84 9.64 -5.19 -17.24
CA ASN A 84 10.27 -6.09 -16.29
C ASN A 84 9.44 -7.35 -16.02
N GLY A 85 8.12 -7.19 -15.81
CA GLY A 85 7.20 -8.24 -15.37
C GLY A 85 6.35 -8.88 -16.46
N ALA A 86 6.32 -8.30 -17.66
CA ALA A 86 5.45 -8.65 -18.79
C ALA A 86 3.94 -8.53 -18.47
N GLU A 87 3.59 -7.78 -17.43
CA GLU A 87 2.21 -7.56 -17.01
C GLU A 87 1.99 -6.12 -16.54
N VAL A 88 0.79 -5.61 -16.77
CA VAL A 88 0.38 -4.29 -16.34
C VAL A 88 -0.01 -4.36 -14.85
N PRO A 89 0.44 -3.40 -14.01
CA PRO A 89 -0.06 -3.27 -12.66
C PRO A 89 -1.58 -3.06 -12.65
N THR A 90 -2.27 -3.62 -11.66
CA THR A 90 -3.73 -3.47 -11.55
C THR A 90 -4.12 -2.17 -10.86
N PHE A 91 -3.29 -1.66 -9.95
CA PHE A 91 -3.50 -0.38 -9.29
C PHE A 91 -2.20 0.23 -8.78
N GLY A 92 -2.24 1.53 -8.48
CA GLY A 92 -1.19 2.27 -7.81
C GLY A 92 -1.66 2.84 -6.48
N VAL A 93 -0.75 2.98 -5.53
CA VAL A 93 -0.98 3.59 -4.22
C VAL A 93 0.12 4.60 -3.93
N CYS A 94 -0.23 5.76 -3.38
CA CYS A 94 0.74 6.78 -2.96
C CYS A 94 0.22 7.59 -1.77
N GLY A 95 1.11 8.35 -1.13
CA GLY A 95 0.73 9.30 -0.08
C GLY A 95 -0.11 10.46 -0.63
N PHE A 96 -0.87 11.11 0.25
CA PHE A 96 -1.79 12.19 -0.13
C PHE A 96 -1.09 13.39 -0.75
N GLY A 97 0.06 13.82 -0.21
CA GLY A 97 0.82 14.94 -0.77
C GLY A 97 1.36 14.63 -2.16
N THR A 98 1.85 13.42 -2.38
CA THR A 98 2.29 12.94 -3.69
C THR A 98 1.13 12.86 -4.69
N TRP A 99 -0.03 12.37 -4.23
CA TRP A 99 -1.24 12.31 -5.07
C TRP A 99 -1.73 13.71 -5.46
N THR A 100 -1.71 14.66 -4.52
CA THR A 100 -2.12 16.05 -4.78
C THR A 100 -1.23 16.72 -5.83
N LEU A 101 0.08 16.51 -5.77
CA LEU A 101 1.01 17.01 -6.79
C LEU A 101 0.74 16.37 -8.16
N LEU A 102 0.45 15.08 -8.20
CA LEU A 102 0.05 14.41 -9.44
C LEU A 102 -1.28 14.94 -9.97
N ALA A 103 -2.26 15.18 -9.10
CA ALA A 103 -3.54 15.76 -9.48
C ALA A 103 -3.38 17.16 -10.09
N GLN A 104 -2.48 17.99 -9.55
CA GLN A 104 -2.19 19.32 -10.09
C GLN A 104 -1.64 19.25 -11.54
N ASP A 105 -0.90 18.23 -11.90
CA ASP A 105 -0.41 18.01 -13.28
C ASP A 105 -1.58 17.76 -14.26
N TYR A 106 -2.72 17.29 -13.77
CA TYR A 106 -3.91 17.02 -14.57
C TYR A 106 -4.87 18.21 -14.71
N VAL A 107 -4.78 19.24 -13.86
CA VAL A 107 -5.72 20.37 -13.84
C VAL A 107 -5.84 21.06 -15.21
N GLY A 108 -4.77 21.14 -15.97
CA GLY A 108 -4.80 21.67 -17.33
C GLY A 108 -5.46 20.78 -18.40
N GLN A 109 -5.83 19.55 -18.04
CA GLN A 109 -6.39 18.54 -18.95
C GLN A 109 -7.79 18.06 -18.51
N GLU A 110 -8.33 18.62 -17.42
CA GLU A 110 -9.67 18.30 -16.96
C GLU A 110 -10.71 18.77 -17.98
N GLN A 111 -11.20 17.87 -18.80
CA GLN A 111 -12.41 18.08 -19.60
C GLN A 111 -13.60 17.66 -18.77
N TYR A 112 -14.41 18.61 -18.34
CA TYR A 112 -15.72 18.35 -17.78
C TYR A 112 -16.63 17.84 -18.91
N VAL A 113 -16.72 16.55 -19.09
CA VAL A 113 -17.74 15.97 -19.95
C VAL A 113 -19.06 16.01 -19.16
N ILE A 114 -19.83 17.08 -19.35
CA ILE A 114 -21.22 17.12 -18.94
C ILE A 114 -21.96 16.25 -19.95
N THR A 115 -22.24 15.00 -19.62
CA THR A 115 -23.16 14.18 -20.42
C THR A 115 -24.56 14.73 -20.22
N PRO A 116 -25.20 15.31 -21.27
CA PRO A 116 -26.57 15.77 -21.16
C PRO A 116 -27.45 14.53 -20.89
N GLY A 117 -28.11 14.49 -19.75
CA GLY A 117 -29.01 13.39 -19.37
C GLY A 117 -28.58 12.58 -18.15
N SER A 118 -27.37 12.74 -17.64
CA SER A 118 -27.10 12.33 -16.26
C SER A 118 -27.66 13.42 -15.34
N GLY A 119 -28.96 13.37 -15.13
CA GLY A 119 -29.62 14.22 -14.15
C GLY A 119 -28.95 14.04 -12.81
N PHE A 120 -28.98 15.08 -12.00
CA PHE A 120 -28.81 15.01 -10.56
C PHE A 120 -29.99 14.20 -9.97
N ASP A 121 -30.22 13.00 -10.49
CA ASP A 121 -31.10 12.06 -9.83
C ASP A 121 -30.38 11.56 -8.59
N GLY A 122 -31.04 11.78 -7.46
CA GLY A 122 -30.57 11.45 -6.13
C GLY A 122 -30.36 9.95 -5.91
N ASP A 123 -29.65 9.34 -6.82
CA ASP A 123 -29.11 8.01 -6.62
C ASP A 123 -28.03 8.11 -5.54
N ALA A 124 -27.96 7.12 -4.68
CA ALA A 124 -27.18 7.05 -3.46
C ALA A 124 -25.64 7.23 -3.63
N ASN A 125 -25.20 7.55 -4.82
CA ASN A 125 -23.86 8.01 -5.21
C ASN A 125 -23.83 9.54 -5.43
N GLY A 126 -24.48 10.33 -4.55
CA GLY A 126 -24.28 11.77 -4.50
C GLY A 126 -22.81 12.15 -4.67
N PRO A 127 -22.49 13.44 -4.99
CA PRO A 127 -21.11 13.84 -5.26
C PRO A 127 -20.23 13.44 -4.07
N GLN A 128 -19.70 12.23 -4.17
CA GLN A 128 -18.60 11.83 -3.30
C GLN A 128 -17.45 12.70 -3.74
N ALA A 129 -17.24 13.79 -3.03
CA ALA A 129 -15.99 14.54 -3.06
C ALA A 129 -14.85 13.67 -2.48
N ALA A 130 -15.03 12.36 -2.52
CA ALA A 130 -14.01 11.40 -2.20
C ALA A 130 -12.93 11.49 -3.28
N PHE A 131 -11.71 11.47 -2.85
CA PHE A 131 -10.52 11.41 -3.69
C PHE A 131 -10.70 10.29 -4.72
N ARG A 132 -10.98 10.68 -5.96
CA ARG A 132 -11.12 9.72 -7.06
C ARG A 132 -9.74 9.23 -7.45
N ALA A 133 -9.67 7.97 -7.90
CA ALA A 133 -8.46 7.46 -8.50
C ALA A 133 -8.08 8.28 -9.73
N LEU A 134 -6.81 8.66 -9.82
CA LEU A 134 -6.25 9.21 -11.05
C LEU A 134 -5.88 8.07 -11.99
N MET A 135 -6.33 8.12 -13.23
CA MET A 135 -6.05 7.07 -14.21
C MET A 135 -4.83 7.43 -15.05
N VAL A 136 -3.76 6.63 -14.98
CA VAL A 136 -2.59 6.75 -15.83
C VAL A 136 -2.39 5.44 -16.60
N ALA A 137 -2.44 5.48 -17.92
CA ALA A 137 -2.29 4.31 -18.79
C ALA A 137 -3.20 3.12 -18.42
N GLY A 138 -4.41 3.40 -17.94
CA GLY A 138 -5.35 2.37 -17.51
C GLY A 138 -5.12 1.85 -16.08
N VAL A 139 -4.12 2.37 -15.36
CA VAL A 139 -3.84 2.02 -13.97
C VAL A 139 -4.43 3.09 -13.04
N PRO A 140 -5.38 2.76 -12.18
CA PRO A 140 -5.92 3.68 -11.19
C PRO A 140 -4.90 3.88 -10.05
N ILE A 141 -4.68 5.13 -9.64
CA ILE A 141 -3.80 5.52 -8.54
C ILE A 141 -4.64 6.09 -7.41
N TYR A 142 -4.53 5.50 -6.24
CA TYR A 142 -5.28 5.87 -5.04
C TYR A 142 -4.37 6.54 -4.01
N PRO A 143 -4.84 7.58 -3.32
CA PRO A 143 -4.17 8.10 -2.14
C PRO A 143 -4.46 7.21 -0.93
N ASP A 144 -3.45 6.96 -0.11
CA ASP A 144 -3.57 6.22 1.14
C ASP A 144 -2.86 6.99 2.26
N PRO A 145 -3.55 7.24 3.40
CA PRO A 145 -2.99 8.02 4.50
C PRO A 145 -1.80 7.33 5.20
N TYR A 146 -1.70 6.03 5.11
CA TYR A 146 -0.60 5.27 5.72
C TYR A 146 0.60 5.12 4.79
N CYS A 147 0.43 5.40 3.49
CA CYS A 147 1.53 5.34 2.53
C CYS A 147 2.52 6.48 2.80
N PRO A 148 3.84 6.18 2.93
CA PRO A 148 4.84 7.22 3.12
C PRO A 148 4.81 8.24 2.00
N GLU A 149 4.86 9.52 2.37
CA GLU A 149 4.91 10.61 1.41
C GLU A 149 6.16 10.54 0.53
N GLY A 150 6.04 10.98 -0.71
CA GLY A 150 7.11 10.86 -1.69
C GLY A 150 7.32 9.44 -2.22
N THR A 151 6.46 8.49 -1.85
CA THR A 151 6.54 7.10 -2.31
C THR A 151 5.28 6.72 -3.10
N MET A 152 5.47 5.93 -4.13
CA MET A 152 4.38 5.39 -4.96
C MET A 152 4.66 3.92 -5.25
N TYR A 153 3.65 3.08 -5.08
CA TYR A 153 3.69 1.66 -5.40
C TYR A 153 2.77 1.36 -6.58
N PHE A 154 3.26 0.60 -7.55
CA PHE A 154 2.45 -0.01 -8.60
C PHE A 154 2.37 -1.50 -8.32
N LEU A 155 1.17 -1.97 -8.03
CA LEU A 155 0.91 -3.31 -7.52
C LEU A 155 0.06 -4.11 -8.51
N ASN A 156 0.24 -5.43 -8.48
CA ASN A 156 -0.59 -6.36 -9.21
C ASN A 156 -1.28 -7.32 -8.23
N THR A 157 -2.58 -7.14 -8.06
CA THR A 157 -3.41 -7.91 -7.12
C THR A 157 -3.45 -9.40 -7.41
N ASN A 158 -3.15 -9.83 -8.63
CA ASN A 158 -3.12 -11.25 -8.97
C ASN A 158 -2.00 -12.01 -8.27
N TYR A 159 -0.96 -11.29 -7.82
CA TYR A 159 0.24 -11.87 -7.22
C TYR A 159 0.50 -11.41 -5.79
N LEU A 160 -0.35 -10.55 -5.25
CA LEU A 160 -0.26 -10.04 -3.89
C LEU A 160 -1.42 -10.58 -3.08
N SER A 161 -1.13 -11.33 -2.01
CA SER A 161 -2.13 -11.93 -1.15
C SER A 161 -1.77 -11.73 0.31
N LEU A 162 -2.76 -11.44 1.13
CA LEU A 162 -2.64 -11.41 2.57
C LEU A 162 -3.15 -12.75 3.11
N TYR A 163 -2.27 -13.54 3.70
CA TYR A 163 -2.63 -14.77 4.36
C TYR A 163 -2.86 -14.52 5.84
N ILE A 164 -4.01 -14.89 6.33
CA ILE A 164 -4.39 -14.75 7.73
C ILE A 164 -4.52 -16.16 8.31
N HIS A 165 -3.92 -16.38 9.48
CA HIS A 165 -4.03 -17.64 10.18
C HIS A 165 -5.48 -17.87 10.66
N ASP A 166 -5.99 -19.07 10.50
CA ASP A 166 -7.40 -19.42 10.82
C ASP A 166 -7.78 -19.10 12.28
N GLN A 167 -6.89 -19.37 13.23
CA GLN A 167 -7.07 -19.07 14.64
C GLN A 167 -6.47 -17.72 15.08
N GLY A 168 -6.15 -16.84 14.15
CA GLY A 168 -5.44 -15.58 14.39
C GLY A 168 -6.06 -14.39 13.68
N SER A 169 -7.37 -14.40 13.42
CA SER A 169 -8.07 -13.29 12.78
C SER A 169 -8.81 -12.45 13.80
N PHE A 170 -8.17 -11.44 14.39
CA PHE A 170 -8.72 -10.55 15.41
C PHE A 170 -9.34 -11.32 16.60
N VAL A 171 -8.65 -12.38 17.03
CA VAL A 171 -9.12 -13.22 18.13
C VAL A 171 -8.88 -12.52 19.45
N PHE A 172 -9.94 -12.41 20.26
CA PHE A 172 -9.84 -11.94 21.63
C PHE A 172 -9.44 -13.10 22.55
N THR A 173 -8.35 -12.96 23.31
CA THR A 173 -7.83 -14.02 24.19
C THR A 173 -8.65 -14.24 25.47
N GLY A 174 -9.65 -13.39 25.73
CA GLY A 174 -10.37 -13.36 26.99
C GLY A 174 -9.73 -12.41 28.00
N PHE A 175 -10.39 -12.26 29.13
CA PHE A 175 -9.87 -11.47 30.25
C PHE A 175 -9.17 -12.36 31.25
N GLU A 176 -7.90 -12.10 31.50
CA GLU A 176 -7.11 -12.76 32.55
C GLU A 176 -6.92 -11.82 33.74
N SER A 177 -6.98 -12.36 34.94
CA SER A 177 -6.73 -11.59 36.16
C SER A 177 -5.25 -11.34 36.36
N THR A 178 -4.90 -10.10 36.71
CA THR A 178 -3.50 -9.71 37.02
C THR A 178 -3.11 -9.92 38.47
N LEU A 179 -4.00 -10.53 39.27
CA LEU A 179 -3.78 -10.82 40.69
C LEU A 179 -2.45 -11.55 41.02
N PRO A 180 -1.96 -12.50 40.17
CA PRO A 180 -0.66 -13.14 40.43
C PRO A 180 0.51 -12.17 40.50
N ASN A 181 0.38 -10.99 39.88
CA ASN A 181 1.41 -9.94 39.88
C ASN A 181 1.11 -8.82 40.90
N TRP A 182 0.28 -9.07 41.91
CA TRP A 182 -0.12 -8.11 42.95
C TRP A 182 -0.81 -6.85 42.42
N GLN A 183 -1.38 -6.93 41.22
CA GLN A 183 -2.17 -5.87 40.60
C GLN A 183 -3.64 -6.29 40.50
N ILE A 184 -4.56 -5.41 40.94
CA ILE A 184 -6.00 -5.64 40.81
C ILE A 184 -6.43 -5.14 39.42
N GLY A 185 -6.70 -6.06 38.52
CA GLY A 185 -7.16 -5.72 37.17
C GLY A 185 -7.40 -6.96 36.30
N TYR A 186 -7.90 -6.70 35.12
CA TYR A 186 -8.07 -7.70 34.08
C TYR A 186 -7.37 -7.22 32.82
N VAL A 187 -6.62 -8.10 32.17
CA VAL A 187 -5.94 -7.85 30.89
C VAL A 187 -6.54 -8.78 29.86
N GLY A 188 -6.86 -8.22 28.70
CA GLY A 188 -7.25 -8.98 27.53
C GLY A 188 -6.48 -8.49 26.33
N ALA A 189 -6.12 -9.39 25.42
CA ALA A 189 -5.42 -9.07 24.21
C ALA A 189 -6.24 -9.44 22.97
N VAL A 190 -6.09 -8.66 21.91
CA VAL A 190 -6.58 -9.02 20.57
C VAL A 190 -5.38 -9.46 19.75
N LEU A 191 -5.45 -10.66 19.16
CA LEU A 191 -4.39 -11.27 18.40
C LEU A 191 -4.73 -11.30 16.91
N MET A 192 -3.78 -10.91 16.06
CA MET A 192 -3.83 -11.13 14.63
C MET A 192 -2.52 -11.73 14.15
N ILE A 193 -2.61 -12.80 13.37
CA ILE A 193 -1.48 -13.45 12.73
C ILE A 193 -1.70 -13.42 11.23
N ALA A 194 -0.92 -12.64 10.53
CA ALA A 194 -1.03 -12.47 9.08
C ALA A 194 0.35 -12.35 8.44
N GLU A 195 0.44 -12.69 7.14
CA GLU A 195 1.63 -12.51 6.34
C GLU A 195 1.25 -12.00 4.95
N LEU A 196 1.98 -11.00 4.45
CA LEU A 196 1.83 -10.46 3.11
C LEU A 196 2.73 -11.25 2.16
N VAL A 197 2.14 -11.93 1.21
CA VAL A 197 2.87 -12.78 0.25
C VAL A 197 2.79 -12.18 -1.15
N ASN A 198 3.95 -11.96 -1.75
CA ASN A 198 4.12 -11.55 -3.14
C ASN A 198 4.74 -12.70 -3.93
N THR A 199 3.97 -13.30 -4.83
CA THR A 199 4.40 -14.47 -5.60
C THR A 199 5.15 -14.13 -6.89
N LYS A 200 5.03 -12.88 -7.39
CA LYS A 200 5.72 -12.40 -8.60
C LYS A 200 6.25 -10.97 -8.43
N PRO A 201 7.33 -10.78 -7.64
CA PRO A 201 7.85 -9.44 -7.33
C PRO A 201 8.17 -8.59 -8.58
N ARG A 202 8.62 -9.22 -9.65
CA ARG A 202 8.98 -8.51 -10.91
C ARG A 202 7.80 -7.80 -11.60
N ALA A 203 6.55 -8.16 -11.28
CA ALA A 203 5.35 -7.51 -11.81
C ALA A 203 4.92 -6.28 -11.01
N MET A 204 5.72 -5.88 -10.02
CA MET A 204 5.44 -4.75 -9.15
C MET A 204 6.61 -3.77 -9.15
N THR A 205 6.31 -2.51 -8.86
CA THR A 205 7.31 -1.43 -8.83
C THR A 205 7.09 -0.53 -7.63
N LYS A 206 8.20 -0.08 -7.05
CA LYS A 206 8.26 0.95 -6.02
C LYS A 206 9.00 2.15 -6.58
N VAL A 207 8.45 3.33 -6.40
CA VAL A 207 9.09 4.62 -6.71
C VAL A 207 9.23 5.40 -5.42
N THR A 208 10.41 5.90 -5.13
CA THR A 208 10.71 6.66 -3.91
C THR A 208 11.36 7.99 -4.25
N GLY A 209 11.29 8.94 -3.32
CA GLY A 209 11.98 10.22 -3.47
C GLY A 209 11.28 11.21 -4.39
N TYR A 210 9.97 11.16 -4.53
CA TYR A 210 9.19 12.25 -5.06
C TYR A 210 9.16 13.43 -4.07
N ASN A 211 8.97 14.63 -4.58
CA ASN A 211 8.54 15.74 -3.74
C ASN A 211 7.16 15.42 -3.13
N ASN A 212 6.92 15.97 -1.95
CA ASN A 212 5.63 15.88 -1.27
C ASN A 212 5.20 17.28 -0.84
N LEU A 213 3.88 17.48 -0.82
CA LEU A 213 3.32 18.61 -0.09
C LEU A 213 3.14 18.17 1.36
N THR A 214 3.65 18.97 2.29
CA THR A 214 3.29 18.82 3.71
C THR A 214 1.83 19.28 3.85
N ILE A 215 0.92 18.36 4.05
CA ILE A 215 -0.51 18.59 4.21
C ILE A 215 -0.83 18.54 5.70
#